data_6fe01d2dc5bdf94825c137edaa6f8bfe
#
_entry.id   6fe01d2dc5bdf94825c137edaa6f8bfe
#
_cell.length_a   1.000
_cell.length_b   1.000
_cell.length_c   1.000
_cell.angle_alpha   90.00
_cell.angle_beta   90.00
_cell.angle_gamma   90.00
#
_symmetry.space_group_name_H-M   'P 1'
#
loop_
_entity.id
_entity.type
_entity.pdbx_description
1 polymer ?
#
loop_
_entity_poly.entity_id
_entity_poly.type
_entity_poly.pdbx_seq_one_letter_code
_entity_poly.pdbx_strand_id
1 'polypeptide(L)'
;MIRFENITKSYGDNRVIADLNFEIAKGEFFVLIGPSGSGKTTTLKMINRLITPSQGDIYLNDKNITDISLRELRLDMGYVLQQIAFFPNLTVRENIELIPEMKAWSKADRLEKTKKLLDKAGLPADKYLERYPRDLSGGEQQRVGILRAIIANPHILLMDEPFSALDPISRKQLQDLTLSLQKELGMTVVFVTHDIEEAKKLADRIAIFQKGRIIQLASPKDMAQNPVNDFVADLFGGDN
;
A
#
# COMPACT_ATOMS: atom_id res chain seq x y z
N MET A 1 -5.93 5.69 -13.68
CA MET A 1 -6.32 4.38 -13.10
C MET A 1 -7.21 4.53 -11.86
N ILE A 2 -6.81 5.28 -10.83
CA ILE A 2 -7.66 5.60 -9.68
C ILE A 2 -7.90 7.10 -9.69
N ARG A 3 -9.16 7.54 -9.58
CA ARG A 3 -9.51 8.96 -9.61
C ARG A 3 -10.47 9.27 -8.46
N PHE A 4 -10.15 10.32 -7.71
CA PHE A 4 -10.94 10.86 -6.62
C PHE A 4 -11.61 12.15 -7.09
N GLU A 5 -12.94 12.24 -6.96
CA GLU A 5 -13.73 13.41 -7.34
C GLU A 5 -14.51 13.94 -6.15
N ASN A 6 -14.16 15.15 -5.70
CA ASN A 6 -14.84 15.90 -4.62
C ASN A 6 -15.03 15.11 -3.34
N ILE A 7 -14.04 14.26 -3.00
CA ILE A 7 -14.14 13.34 -1.86
C ILE A 7 -14.09 14.11 -0.53
N THR A 8 -15.13 13.93 0.25
CA THR A 8 -15.23 14.41 1.63
C THR A 8 -15.54 13.25 2.56
N LYS A 9 -14.91 13.23 3.75
CA LYS A 9 -15.23 12.27 4.81
C LYS A 9 -15.37 12.97 6.14
N SER A 10 -16.53 12.76 6.77
CA SER A 10 -16.83 13.23 8.13
C SER A 10 -17.24 12.06 9.02
N TYR A 11 -16.95 12.18 10.31
CA TYR A 11 -17.43 11.31 11.37
C TYR A 11 -18.16 12.20 12.39
N GLY A 12 -19.49 12.19 12.36
CA GLY A 12 -20.29 13.21 13.03
C GLY A 12 -19.92 14.61 12.53
N ASP A 13 -19.63 15.53 13.42
CA ASP A 13 -19.24 16.91 13.10
C ASP A 13 -17.77 17.07 12.72
N ASN A 14 -16.96 16.01 12.91
CA ASN A 14 -15.53 16.07 12.60
C ASN A 14 -15.25 15.71 11.14
N ARG A 15 -14.86 16.71 10.34
CA ARG A 15 -14.45 16.53 8.94
C ARG A 15 -12.98 16.13 8.89
N VAL A 16 -12.72 14.86 8.55
CA VAL A 16 -11.37 14.27 8.45
C VAL A 16 -10.76 14.49 7.06
N ILE A 17 -11.57 14.52 6.01
CA ILE A 17 -11.17 14.77 4.63
C ILE A 17 -12.09 15.80 4.02
N ALA A 18 -11.52 16.77 3.32
CA ALA A 18 -12.22 17.87 2.71
C ALA A 18 -11.82 18.07 1.25
N ASP A 19 -12.75 17.73 0.35
CA ASP A 19 -12.67 18.03 -1.09
C ASP A 19 -11.38 17.53 -1.75
N LEU A 20 -11.09 16.22 -1.66
CA LEU A 20 -9.96 15.62 -2.37
C LEU A 20 -10.30 15.39 -3.84
N ASN A 21 -9.45 15.93 -4.69
CA ASN A 21 -9.50 15.79 -6.14
C ASN A 21 -8.09 15.46 -6.64
N PHE A 22 -7.85 14.22 -7.09
CA PHE A 22 -6.57 13.79 -7.66
C PHE A 22 -6.70 12.46 -8.40
N GLU A 23 -5.69 12.15 -9.20
CA GLU A 23 -5.61 10.90 -9.95
C GLU A 23 -4.30 10.18 -9.69
N ILE A 24 -4.33 8.86 -9.74
CA ILE A 24 -3.18 7.95 -9.68
C ILE A 24 -3.12 7.19 -10.99
N ALA A 25 -1.99 7.26 -11.69
CA ALA A 25 -1.79 6.60 -12.97
C ALA A 25 -1.62 5.08 -12.81
N LYS A 26 -1.82 4.33 -13.88
CA LYS A 26 -1.55 2.89 -13.88
C LYS A 26 -0.04 2.63 -13.78
N GLY A 27 0.34 1.69 -12.91
CA GLY A 27 1.74 1.33 -12.68
C GLY A 27 2.53 2.34 -11.84
N GLU A 28 1.87 3.38 -11.35
CA GLU A 28 2.49 4.43 -10.53
C GLU A 28 2.75 3.95 -9.09
N PHE A 29 3.89 4.32 -8.51
CA PHE A 29 4.13 4.25 -7.09
C PHE A 29 3.77 5.59 -6.44
N PHE A 30 2.55 5.68 -5.91
CA PHE A 30 1.98 6.90 -5.37
C PHE A 30 2.05 6.91 -3.84
N VAL A 31 2.64 7.94 -3.26
CA VAL A 31 2.86 8.04 -1.82
C VAL A 31 2.00 9.12 -1.18
N LEU A 32 1.32 8.79 -0.09
CA LEU A 32 0.60 9.72 0.78
C LEU A 32 1.45 9.99 2.02
N ILE A 33 1.91 11.23 2.21
CA ILE A 33 2.71 11.62 3.37
C ILE A 33 2.06 12.77 4.13
N GLY A 34 2.34 12.89 5.42
CA GLY A 34 1.85 13.97 6.26
C GLY A 34 1.70 13.56 7.73
N PRO A 35 1.35 14.49 8.63
CA PRO A 35 1.20 14.24 10.06
C PRO A 35 0.16 13.15 10.37
N SER A 36 0.26 12.53 11.56
CA SER A 36 -0.79 11.64 12.06
C SER A 36 -2.14 12.37 12.12
N GLY A 37 -3.22 11.64 11.76
CA GLY A 37 -4.57 12.22 11.73
C GLY A 37 -4.86 13.13 10.52
N SER A 38 -3.94 13.29 9.56
CA SER A 38 -4.18 14.14 8.37
C SER A 38 -5.13 13.55 7.33
N GLY A 39 -5.54 12.27 7.48
CA GLY A 39 -6.51 11.62 6.58
C GLY A 39 -5.91 10.56 5.63
N LYS A 40 -4.62 10.31 5.63
CA LYS A 40 -3.92 9.35 4.72
C LYS A 40 -4.51 7.95 4.73
N THR A 41 -4.51 7.30 5.90
CA THR A 41 -5.08 5.95 6.09
C THR A 41 -6.58 5.91 5.76
N THR A 42 -7.33 6.97 6.05
CA THR A 42 -8.74 7.08 5.68
C THR A 42 -8.89 7.12 4.15
N THR A 43 -8.06 7.90 3.46
CA THR A 43 -8.01 7.96 1.98
C THR A 43 -7.66 6.60 1.39
N LEU A 44 -6.63 5.93 1.91
CA LEU A 44 -6.25 4.58 1.49
C LEU A 44 -7.41 3.58 1.63
N LYS A 45 -8.08 3.59 2.79
CA LYS A 45 -9.20 2.67 3.10
C LYS A 45 -10.46 2.95 2.27
N MET A 46 -10.59 4.10 1.67
CA MET A 46 -11.71 4.38 0.75
C MET A 46 -11.53 3.69 -0.60
N ILE A 47 -10.29 3.46 -1.07
CA ILE A 47 -10.03 2.80 -2.36
C ILE A 47 -10.60 1.36 -2.39
N ASN A 48 -10.46 0.61 -1.29
CA ASN A 48 -10.96 -0.76 -1.18
C ASN A 48 -12.35 -0.85 -0.50
N ARG A 49 -13.03 0.30 -0.33
CA ARG A 49 -14.35 0.42 0.30
C ARG A 49 -14.41 -0.19 1.71
N LEU A 50 -13.31 -0.13 2.48
CA LEU A 50 -13.34 -0.34 3.94
C LEU A 50 -13.96 0.85 4.66
N ILE A 51 -13.83 2.04 4.05
CA ILE A 51 -14.48 3.28 4.48
C ILE A 51 -15.23 3.82 3.26
N THR A 52 -16.48 4.25 3.46
CA THR A 52 -17.25 4.95 2.43
C THR A 52 -17.07 6.46 2.59
N PRO A 53 -16.82 7.22 1.53
CA PRO A 53 -16.82 8.67 1.59
C PRO A 53 -18.19 9.20 2.02
N SER A 54 -18.23 10.39 2.62
CA SER A 54 -19.49 11.08 2.96
C SER A 54 -20.06 11.80 1.75
N GLN A 55 -19.18 12.26 0.83
CA GLN A 55 -19.54 12.92 -0.44
C GLN A 55 -18.46 12.61 -1.47
N GLY A 56 -18.82 12.73 -2.76
CA GLY A 56 -17.93 12.50 -3.90
C GLY A 56 -17.81 11.03 -4.28
N ASP A 57 -17.10 10.79 -5.36
CA ASP A 57 -16.96 9.47 -5.99
C ASP A 57 -15.49 9.08 -6.22
N ILE A 58 -15.24 7.78 -6.17
CA ILE A 58 -13.94 7.19 -6.52
C ILE A 58 -14.14 6.29 -7.72
N TYR A 59 -13.29 6.46 -8.71
CA TYR A 59 -13.32 5.67 -9.94
C TYR A 59 -12.09 4.80 -10.05
N LEU A 60 -12.27 3.58 -10.54
CA LEU A 60 -11.23 2.64 -10.90
C LEU A 60 -11.38 2.30 -12.38
N ASN A 61 -10.40 2.68 -13.23
CA ASN A 61 -10.48 2.54 -14.68
C ASN A 61 -11.81 3.09 -15.23
N ASP A 62 -12.17 4.32 -14.85
CA ASP A 62 -13.38 5.06 -15.22
C ASP A 62 -14.72 4.45 -14.78
N LYS A 63 -14.69 3.36 -14.02
CA LYS A 63 -15.85 2.78 -13.38
C LYS A 63 -15.94 3.20 -11.93
N ASN A 64 -17.11 3.70 -11.49
CA ASN A 64 -17.31 4.02 -10.09
C ASN A 64 -17.14 2.76 -9.23
N ILE A 65 -16.33 2.85 -8.16
CA ILE A 65 -16.06 1.68 -7.32
C ILE A 65 -17.31 1.14 -6.62
N THR A 66 -18.38 1.95 -6.49
CA THR A 66 -19.66 1.52 -5.92
C THR A 66 -20.41 0.56 -6.84
N ASP A 67 -20.16 0.63 -8.16
CA ASP A 67 -20.76 -0.25 -9.17
C ASP A 67 -20.02 -1.59 -9.33
N ILE A 68 -18.89 -1.75 -8.63
CA ILE A 68 -18.11 -2.99 -8.61
C ILE A 68 -18.52 -3.78 -7.37
N SER A 69 -18.74 -5.09 -7.49
CA SER A 69 -19.01 -5.91 -6.31
C SER A 69 -17.83 -5.87 -5.34
N LEU A 70 -18.09 -5.85 -4.02
CA LEU A 70 -17.03 -5.82 -3.00
C LEU A 70 -16.05 -6.97 -3.15
N ARG A 71 -16.54 -8.15 -3.52
CA ARG A 71 -15.70 -9.34 -3.74
C ARG A 71 -14.74 -9.11 -4.91
N GLU A 72 -15.24 -8.67 -6.05
CA GLU A 72 -14.46 -8.40 -7.25
C GLU A 72 -13.40 -7.33 -6.98
N LEU A 73 -13.82 -6.19 -6.42
CA LEU A 73 -12.94 -5.08 -6.08
C LEU A 73 -11.77 -5.52 -5.18
N ARG A 74 -12.07 -6.26 -4.10
CA ARG A 74 -11.05 -6.63 -3.09
C ARG A 74 -10.17 -7.80 -3.52
N LEU A 75 -10.67 -8.71 -4.35
CA LEU A 75 -9.85 -9.80 -4.89
C LEU A 75 -8.79 -9.31 -5.88
N ASP A 76 -9.01 -8.14 -6.47
CA ASP A 76 -8.05 -7.52 -7.42
C ASP A 76 -7.09 -6.52 -6.76
N MET A 77 -7.18 -6.36 -5.44
CA MET A 77 -6.34 -5.49 -4.64
C MET A 77 -5.55 -6.28 -3.60
N GLY A 78 -4.24 -6.02 -3.52
CA GLY A 78 -3.43 -6.41 -2.37
C GLY A 78 -3.53 -5.35 -1.27
N TYR A 79 -3.53 -5.76 -0.01
CA TYR A 79 -3.51 -4.83 1.12
C TYR A 79 -2.51 -5.27 2.18
N VAL A 80 -1.52 -4.43 2.43
CA VAL A 80 -0.54 -4.60 3.50
C VAL A 80 -0.88 -3.63 4.63
N LEU A 81 -1.25 -4.18 5.77
CA LEU A 81 -1.60 -3.42 6.97
C LEU A 81 -0.34 -3.05 7.77
N GLN A 82 -0.39 -1.96 8.52
CA GLN A 82 0.65 -1.55 9.47
C GLN A 82 0.96 -2.68 10.46
N GLN A 83 -0.07 -3.29 11.05
CA GLN A 83 0.05 -4.52 11.82
C GLN A 83 -0.45 -5.69 10.98
N ILE A 84 0.43 -6.65 10.69
CA ILE A 84 0.09 -7.76 9.84
C ILE A 84 -0.88 -8.69 10.57
N ALA A 85 -2.12 -8.75 10.07
CA ALA A 85 -3.13 -9.67 10.57
C ALA A 85 -2.98 -11.03 9.88
N PHE A 86 -2.08 -11.88 10.37
CA PHE A 86 -2.05 -13.29 9.97
C PHE A 86 -3.15 -14.10 10.65
N PHE A 87 -3.55 -15.18 9.99
CA PHE A 87 -4.29 -16.25 10.63
C PHE A 87 -3.29 -17.08 11.43
N PRO A 88 -3.32 -17.02 12.78
CA PRO A 88 -2.26 -17.59 13.62
C PRO A 88 -2.20 -19.12 13.58
N ASN A 89 -3.29 -19.76 13.21
CA ASN A 89 -3.43 -21.22 13.10
C ASN A 89 -3.10 -21.76 11.71
N LEU A 90 -2.78 -20.89 10.75
CA LEU A 90 -2.36 -21.25 9.41
C LEU A 90 -0.85 -21.09 9.27
N THR A 91 -0.22 -21.97 8.50
CA THR A 91 1.19 -21.88 8.15
C THR A 91 1.47 -20.63 7.27
N VAL A 92 2.74 -20.32 7.04
CA VAL A 92 3.18 -19.29 6.09
C VAL A 92 2.58 -19.55 4.70
N ARG A 93 2.67 -20.78 4.20
CA ARG A 93 2.09 -21.21 2.94
C ARG A 93 0.60 -20.94 2.88
N GLU A 94 -0.14 -21.42 3.84
CA GLU A 94 -1.60 -21.29 3.89
C GLU A 94 -2.03 -19.81 3.99
N ASN A 95 -1.31 -19.00 4.79
CA ASN A 95 -1.56 -17.56 4.84
C ASN A 95 -1.33 -16.87 3.48
N ILE A 96 -0.26 -17.22 2.75
CA ILE A 96 0.03 -16.65 1.44
C ILE A 96 -1.02 -17.10 0.41
N GLU A 97 -1.41 -18.38 0.41
CA GLU A 97 -2.27 -19.00 -0.59
C GLU A 97 -3.77 -18.64 -0.48
N LEU A 98 -4.21 -17.91 0.56
CA LEU A 98 -5.64 -17.58 0.79
C LEU A 98 -6.34 -16.95 -0.41
N ILE A 99 -5.76 -15.88 -0.97
CA ILE A 99 -6.40 -15.18 -2.09
C ILE A 99 -6.37 -16.00 -3.39
N PRO A 100 -5.25 -16.64 -3.78
CA PRO A 100 -5.25 -17.58 -4.89
C PRO A 100 -6.27 -18.72 -4.74
N GLU A 101 -6.47 -19.24 -3.52
CA GLU A 101 -7.50 -20.25 -3.25
C GLU A 101 -8.92 -19.72 -3.50
N MET A 102 -9.21 -18.51 -3.00
CA MET A 102 -10.49 -17.83 -3.26
C MET A 102 -10.72 -17.53 -4.74
N LYS A 103 -9.65 -17.42 -5.54
CA LYS A 103 -9.65 -17.29 -7.01
C LYS A 103 -9.64 -18.64 -7.73
N ALA A 104 -9.79 -19.76 -7.01
CA ALA A 104 -9.83 -21.12 -7.54
C ALA A 104 -8.56 -21.54 -8.32
N TRP A 105 -7.40 -21.03 -7.94
CA TRP A 105 -6.12 -21.52 -8.50
C TRP A 105 -5.86 -22.97 -8.09
N SER A 106 -5.23 -23.74 -8.96
CA SER A 106 -4.84 -25.11 -8.62
C SER A 106 -3.86 -25.14 -7.44
N LYS A 107 -3.89 -26.22 -6.65
CA LYS A 107 -2.94 -26.40 -5.53
C LYS A 107 -1.49 -26.38 -6.00
N ALA A 108 -1.21 -26.92 -7.19
CA ALA A 108 0.11 -26.96 -7.78
C ALA A 108 0.62 -25.56 -8.11
N ASP A 109 -0.21 -24.73 -8.79
CA ASP A 109 0.16 -23.36 -9.18
C ASP A 109 0.35 -22.47 -7.96
N ARG A 110 -0.50 -22.62 -6.92
CA ARG A 110 -0.37 -21.89 -5.66
C ARG A 110 0.97 -22.20 -5.00
N LEU A 111 1.28 -23.48 -4.83
CA LEU A 111 2.51 -23.93 -4.17
C LEU A 111 3.76 -23.49 -4.95
N GLU A 112 3.77 -23.64 -6.29
CA GLU A 112 4.89 -23.23 -7.13
C GLU A 112 5.15 -21.73 -6.98
N LYS A 113 4.09 -20.91 -7.09
CA LYS A 113 4.22 -19.46 -6.97
C LYS A 113 4.63 -19.03 -5.58
N THR A 114 4.08 -19.66 -4.53
CA THR A 114 4.45 -19.39 -3.15
C THR A 114 5.94 -19.63 -2.92
N LYS A 115 6.48 -20.78 -3.40
CA LYS A 115 7.93 -21.09 -3.31
C LYS A 115 8.77 -20.02 -3.98
N LYS A 116 8.45 -19.68 -5.25
CA LYS A 116 9.18 -18.64 -6.00
C LYS A 116 9.21 -17.29 -5.29
N LEU A 117 8.08 -16.88 -4.71
CA LEU A 117 7.97 -15.61 -4.00
C LEU A 117 8.73 -15.63 -2.67
N LEU A 118 8.67 -16.72 -1.91
CA LEU A 118 9.43 -16.87 -0.67
C LEU A 118 10.93 -16.79 -0.93
N ASP A 119 11.45 -17.56 -1.91
CA ASP A 119 12.86 -17.56 -2.27
C ASP A 119 13.32 -16.16 -2.72
N LYS A 120 12.48 -15.46 -3.52
CA LYS A 120 12.75 -14.08 -3.95
C LYS A 120 12.81 -13.10 -2.80
N ALA A 121 12.02 -13.30 -1.76
CA ALA A 121 12.03 -12.49 -0.55
C ALA A 121 13.18 -12.84 0.42
N GLY A 122 14.07 -13.77 0.05
CA GLY A 122 15.16 -14.23 0.92
C GLY A 122 14.68 -15.13 2.07
N LEU A 123 13.54 -15.79 1.89
CA LEU A 123 12.95 -16.75 2.83
C LEU A 123 12.92 -18.13 2.16
N PRO A 124 14.00 -18.94 2.25
CA PRO A 124 14.07 -20.25 1.60
C PRO A 124 12.82 -21.09 1.82
N ALA A 125 12.14 -21.47 0.73
CA ALA A 125 10.83 -22.09 0.79
C ALA A 125 10.81 -23.39 1.60
N ASP A 126 11.86 -24.21 1.48
CA ASP A 126 12.04 -25.46 2.23
C ASP A 126 12.00 -25.27 3.75
N LYS A 127 12.40 -24.09 4.22
CA LYS A 127 12.45 -23.77 5.66
C LYS A 127 11.22 -23.02 6.16
N TYR A 128 10.55 -22.25 5.28
CA TYR A 128 9.53 -21.31 5.73
C TYR A 128 8.09 -21.73 5.44
N LEU A 129 7.83 -22.58 4.44
CA LEU A 129 6.48 -22.97 4.03
C LEU A 129 5.60 -23.44 5.17
N GLU A 130 6.14 -24.33 6.01
CA GLU A 130 5.38 -25.01 7.09
C GLU A 130 5.53 -24.32 8.47
N ARG A 131 6.25 -23.19 8.55
CA ARG A 131 6.32 -22.39 9.78
C ARG A 131 4.99 -21.68 10.04
N TYR A 132 4.76 -21.37 11.30
CA TYR A 132 3.63 -20.53 11.73
C TYR A 132 4.08 -19.06 11.89
N PRO A 133 3.15 -18.10 11.82
CA PRO A 133 3.49 -16.68 11.99
C PRO A 133 4.27 -16.36 13.28
N ARG A 134 3.97 -17.06 14.37
CA ARG A 134 4.66 -16.91 15.67
C ARG A 134 6.14 -17.30 15.65
N ASP A 135 6.56 -18.10 14.66
CA ASP A 135 7.92 -18.59 14.53
C ASP A 135 8.79 -17.64 13.68
N LEU A 136 8.22 -16.52 13.25
CA LEU A 136 8.84 -15.52 12.39
C LEU A 136 9.24 -14.28 13.19
N SER A 137 10.41 -13.71 12.87
CA SER A 137 10.78 -12.35 13.29
C SER A 137 9.84 -11.30 12.65
N GLY A 138 9.80 -10.09 13.21
CA GLY A 138 8.96 -9.00 12.68
C GLY A 138 9.24 -8.68 11.21
N GLY A 139 10.52 -8.67 10.80
CA GLY A 139 10.90 -8.44 9.40
C GLY A 139 10.50 -9.60 8.46
N GLU A 140 10.58 -10.84 8.93
CA GLU A 140 10.10 -12.01 8.17
C GLU A 140 8.57 -11.99 8.03
N GLN A 141 7.86 -11.65 9.10
CA GLN A 141 6.41 -11.45 9.05
C GLN A 141 6.04 -10.40 8.01
N GLN A 142 6.75 -9.26 7.99
CA GLN A 142 6.48 -8.19 7.03
C GLN A 142 6.70 -8.66 5.58
N ARG A 143 7.78 -9.41 5.31
CA ARG A 143 8.01 -10.03 3.99
C ARG A 143 6.86 -10.94 3.60
N VAL A 144 6.49 -11.87 4.46
CA VAL A 144 5.37 -12.80 4.21
C VAL A 144 4.05 -12.04 4.01
N GLY A 145 3.80 -10.95 4.76
CA GLY A 145 2.64 -10.09 4.60
C GLY A 145 2.55 -9.44 3.22
N ILE A 146 3.69 -8.95 2.70
CA ILE A 146 3.77 -8.43 1.33
C ILE A 146 3.52 -9.54 0.31
N LEU A 147 4.15 -10.72 0.46
CA LEU A 147 3.95 -11.84 -0.45
C LEU A 147 2.50 -12.29 -0.51
N ARG A 148 1.82 -12.36 0.65
CA ARG A 148 0.39 -12.64 0.74
C ARG A 148 -0.46 -11.64 -0.03
N ALA A 149 -0.09 -10.36 0.02
CA ALA A 149 -0.84 -9.32 -0.68
C ALA A 149 -0.68 -9.37 -2.20
N ILE A 150 0.48 -9.86 -2.72
CA ILE A 150 0.80 -9.80 -4.15
C ILE A 150 0.68 -11.11 -4.91
N ILE A 151 0.59 -12.26 -4.23
CA ILE A 151 0.65 -13.59 -4.87
C ILE A 151 -0.38 -13.78 -5.98
N ALA A 152 -1.57 -13.19 -5.81
CA ALA A 152 -2.65 -13.29 -6.77
C ALA A 152 -2.54 -12.29 -7.95
N ASN A 153 -1.38 -11.63 -8.13
CA ASN A 153 -1.10 -10.60 -9.13
C ASN A 153 -2.16 -9.48 -9.11
N PRO A 154 -2.34 -8.76 -8.01
CA PRO A 154 -3.29 -7.67 -7.96
C PRO A 154 -2.85 -6.53 -8.89
N HIS A 155 -3.83 -5.79 -9.45
CA HIS A 155 -3.52 -4.58 -10.21
C HIS A 155 -3.16 -3.39 -9.29
N ILE A 156 -3.65 -3.42 -8.05
CA ILE A 156 -3.42 -2.37 -7.06
C ILE A 156 -2.88 -2.99 -5.78
N LEU A 157 -1.82 -2.40 -5.23
CA LEU A 157 -1.29 -2.72 -3.91
C LEU A 157 -1.46 -1.51 -3.00
N LEU A 158 -2.24 -1.67 -1.94
CA LEU A 158 -2.42 -0.68 -0.88
C LEU A 158 -1.51 -1.02 0.29
N MET A 159 -0.76 -0.05 0.80
CA MET A 159 0.19 -0.25 1.89
C MET A 159 0.03 0.86 2.94
N ASP A 160 -0.29 0.48 4.17
CA ASP A 160 -0.51 1.41 5.29
C ASP A 160 0.65 1.30 6.28
N GLU A 161 1.62 2.22 6.21
CA GLU A 161 2.83 2.29 7.05
C GLU A 161 3.58 0.94 7.21
N PRO A 162 3.84 0.19 6.12
CA PRO A 162 4.28 -1.20 6.23
C PRO A 162 5.68 -1.39 6.81
N PHE A 163 6.49 -0.33 6.89
CA PHE A 163 7.88 -0.42 7.31
C PHE A 163 8.15 0.25 8.67
N SER A 164 7.13 0.80 9.33
CA SER A 164 7.27 1.64 10.53
C SER A 164 7.90 0.92 11.75
N ALA A 165 7.71 -0.40 11.86
CA ALA A 165 8.20 -1.21 12.98
C ALA A 165 9.52 -1.94 12.70
N LEU A 166 10.21 -1.63 11.58
CA LEU A 166 11.40 -2.35 11.14
C LEU A 166 12.70 -1.61 11.50
N ASP A 167 13.73 -2.40 11.76
CA ASP A 167 15.11 -1.89 11.84
C ASP A 167 15.57 -1.35 10.46
N PRO A 168 16.59 -0.47 10.42
CA PRO A 168 17.01 0.20 9.18
C PRO A 168 17.44 -0.77 8.06
N ILE A 169 18.07 -1.90 8.40
CA ILE A 169 18.56 -2.89 7.41
C ILE A 169 17.38 -3.62 6.78
N SER A 170 16.49 -4.17 7.61
CA SER A 170 15.27 -4.85 7.16
C SER A 170 14.37 -3.92 6.34
N ARG A 171 14.21 -2.66 6.78
CA ARG A 171 13.46 -1.63 6.08
C ARG A 171 13.98 -1.42 4.67
N LYS A 172 15.30 -1.19 4.51
CA LYS A 172 15.91 -1.00 3.18
C LYS A 172 15.69 -2.21 2.27
N GLN A 173 15.88 -3.42 2.80
CA GLN A 173 15.67 -4.65 2.03
C GLN A 173 14.21 -4.80 1.55
N LEU A 174 13.23 -4.47 2.41
CA LEU A 174 11.81 -4.54 2.04
C LEU A 174 11.40 -3.47 1.05
N GLN A 175 11.94 -2.27 1.16
CA GLN A 175 11.75 -1.22 0.16
C GLN A 175 12.24 -1.67 -1.21
N ASP A 176 13.46 -2.20 -1.28
CA ASP A 176 14.06 -2.67 -2.54
C ASP A 176 13.28 -3.86 -3.12
N LEU A 177 12.84 -4.80 -2.28
CA LEU A 177 11.96 -5.90 -2.68
C LEU A 177 10.63 -5.38 -3.23
N THR A 178 9.99 -4.43 -2.54
CA THR A 178 8.70 -3.85 -2.95
C THR A 178 8.80 -3.16 -4.31
N LEU A 179 9.85 -2.36 -4.53
CA LEU A 179 10.11 -1.73 -5.83
C LEU A 179 10.35 -2.75 -6.94
N SER A 180 11.13 -3.81 -6.67
CA SER A 180 11.37 -4.87 -7.64
C SER A 180 10.08 -5.58 -8.04
N LEU A 181 9.24 -5.92 -7.05
CA LEU A 181 7.97 -6.61 -7.27
C LEU A 181 6.95 -5.71 -7.98
N GLN A 182 6.89 -4.41 -7.63
CA GLN A 182 6.03 -3.44 -8.30
C GLN A 182 6.35 -3.34 -9.80
N LYS A 183 7.64 -3.21 -10.16
CA LYS A 183 8.09 -3.14 -11.56
C LYS A 183 7.83 -4.44 -12.32
N GLU A 184 8.13 -5.58 -11.73
CA GLU A 184 7.95 -6.89 -12.35
C GLU A 184 6.49 -7.22 -12.64
N LEU A 185 5.59 -6.88 -11.70
CA LEU A 185 4.16 -7.17 -11.81
C LEU A 185 3.36 -6.04 -12.45
N GLY A 186 3.96 -4.87 -12.67
CA GLY A 186 3.30 -3.69 -13.24
C GLY A 186 2.16 -3.15 -12.37
N MET A 187 2.25 -3.35 -11.04
CA MET A 187 1.22 -2.93 -10.10
C MET A 187 1.21 -1.42 -9.89
N THR A 188 0.03 -0.86 -9.69
CA THR A 188 -0.14 0.47 -9.11
C THR A 188 -0.04 0.35 -7.59
N VAL A 189 0.85 1.11 -6.97
CA VAL A 189 1.03 1.09 -5.51
C VAL A 189 0.52 2.40 -4.91
N VAL A 190 -0.31 2.29 -3.86
CA VAL A 190 -0.68 3.44 -3.02
C VAL A 190 -0.13 3.18 -1.63
N PHE A 191 0.82 4.01 -1.23
CA PHE A 191 1.65 3.80 -0.06
C PHE A 191 1.47 4.95 0.93
N VAL A 192 1.15 4.64 2.17
CA VAL A 192 1.08 5.61 3.27
C VAL A 192 2.33 5.49 4.12
N THR A 193 2.97 6.62 4.39
CA THR A 193 4.08 6.72 5.35
C THR A 193 4.10 8.08 6.04
N HIS A 194 4.84 8.18 7.13
CA HIS A 194 5.24 9.45 7.75
C HIS A 194 6.75 9.71 7.59
N ASP A 195 7.48 8.78 6.96
CA ASP A 195 8.92 8.86 6.72
C ASP A 195 9.17 9.48 5.33
N ILE A 196 9.85 10.64 5.32
CA ILE A 196 10.13 11.38 4.08
C ILE A 196 11.14 10.65 3.19
N GLU A 197 12.10 9.93 3.79
CA GLU A 197 13.11 9.21 3.03
C GLU A 197 12.52 8.00 2.31
N GLU A 198 11.51 7.35 2.92
CA GLU A 198 10.71 6.34 2.22
C GLU A 198 9.99 6.95 1.02
N ALA A 199 9.34 8.10 1.21
CA ALA A 199 8.63 8.78 0.14
C ALA A 199 9.56 9.21 -0.99
N LYS A 200 10.71 9.84 -0.69
CA LYS A 200 11.71 10.22 -1.70
C LYS A 200 12.24 9.03 -2.50
N LYS A 201 12.48 7.89 -1.82
CA LYS A 201 13.04 6.69 -2.44
C LYS A 201 12.07 5.94 -3.32
N LEU A 202 10.80 5.84 -2.90
CA LEU A 202 9.82 4.92 -3.48
C LEU A 202 8.91 5.57 -4.51
N ALA A 203 8.61 6.88 -4.35
CA ALA A 203 7.53 7.52 -5.07
C ALA A 203 7.89 7.96 -6.49
N ASP A 204 6.98 7.72 -7.42
CA ASP A 204 6.90 8.50 -8.67
C ASP A 204 6.29 9.87 -8.40
N ARG A 205 5.19 9.94 -7.63
CA ARG A 205 4.60 11.17 -7.10
C ARG A 205 4.18 11.02 -5.64
N ILE A 206 4.23 12.16 -4.95
CA ILE A 206 3.88 12.28 -3.54
C ILE A 206 2.73 13.25 -3.39
N ALA A 207 1.73 12.89 -2.60
CA ALA A 207 0.69 13.79 -2.12
C ALA A 207 0.94 14.11 -0.63
N ILE A 208 1.20 15.38 -0.33
CA ILE A 208 1.40 15.85 1.03
C ILE A 208 0.05 16.23 1.63
N PHE A 209 -0.32 15.51 2.69
CA PHE A 209 -1.56 15.71 3.42
C PHE A 209 -1.37 16.62 4.63
N GLN A 210 -2.25 17.60 4.78
CA GLN A 210 -2.36 18.43 5.97
C GLN A 210 -3.84 18.77 6.22
N LYS A 211 -4.32 18.52 7.44
CA LYS A 211 -5.69 18.88 7.88
C LYS A 211 -6.79 18.40 6.89
N GLY A 212 -6.68 17.17 6.42
CA GLY A 212 -7.66 16.55 5.52
C GLY A 212 -7.62 17.01 4.06
N ARG A 213 -6.58 17.73 3.64
CA ARG A 213 -6.39 18.22 2.28
C ARG A 213 -5.02 17.84 1.74
N ILE A 214 -4.90 17.76 0.43
CA ILE A 214 -3.61 17.71 -0.26
C ILE A 214 -3.13 19.14 -0.44
N ILE A 215 -1.95 19.46 0.11
CA ILE A 215 -1.34 20.79 -0.03
C ILE A 215 -0.38 20.88 -1.20
N GLN A 216 0.25 19.76 -1.56
CA GLN A 216 1.03 19.65 -2.78
C GLN A 216 1.01 18.20 -3.29
N LEU A 217 1.00 18.05 -4.61
CA LEU A 217 1.10 16.79 -5.32
C LEU A 217 2.08 16.96 -6.46
N ALA A 218 3.25 16.30 -6.36
CA ALA A 218 4.32 16.42 -7.34
C ALA A 218 5.31 15.24 -7.25
N SER A 219 6.28 15.16 -8.17
CA SER A 219 7.41 14.26 -8.03
C SER A 219 8.31 14.68 -6.84
N PRO A 220 9.10 13.77 -6.25
CA PRO A 220 10.05 14.12 -5.20
C PRO A 220 11.00 15.25 -5.61
N LYS A 221 11.45 15.23 -6.87
CA LYS A 221 12.33 16.26 -7.43
C LYS A 221 11.65 17.63 -7.49
N ASP A 222 10.41 17.68 -7.99
CA ASP A 222 9.68 18.93 -8.08
C ASP A 222 9.32 19.50 -6.72
N MET A 223 9.03 18.64 -5.72
CA MET A 223 8.79 19.07 -4.35
C MET A 223 10.01 19.74 -3.72
N ALA A 224 11.21 19.19 -3.96
CA ALA A 224 12.46 19.77 -3.48
C ALA A 224 12.80 21.11 -4.16
N GLN A 225 12.49 21.24 -5.46
CA GLN A 225 12.81 22.43 -6.23
C GLN A 225 11.76 23.54 -6.14
N ASN A 226 10.51 23.20 -5.97
CA ASN A 226 9.36 24.11 -6.00
C ASN A 226 8.39 23.83 -4.84
N PRO A 227 8.81 23.95 -3.58
CA PRO A 227 7.93 23.75 -2.43
C PRO A 227 6.85 24.83 -2.40
N VAL A 228 5.59 24.44 -2.15
CA VAL A 228 4.44 25.36 -2.12
C VAL A 228 4.45 26.28 -0.89
N ASN A 229 5.14 25.89 0.19
CA ASN A 229 5.27 26.65 1.44
C ASN A 229 6.46 26.14 2.26
N ASP A 230 6.76 26.85 3.36
CA ASP A 230 7.89 26.53 4.25
C ASP A 230 7.78 25.11 4.85
N PHE A 231 6.58 24.64 5.16
CA PHE A 231 6.37 23.29 5.68
C PHE A 231 6.84 22.21 4.67
N VAL A 232 6.59 22.39 3.39
CA VAL A 232 7.07 21.48 2.33
C VAL A 232 8.56 21.65 2.12
N ALA A 233 9.05 22.91 2.16
CA ALA A 233 10.48 23.20 2.06
C ALA A 233 11.28 22.51 3.18
N ASP A 234 10.80 22.58 4.42
CA ASP A 234 11.43 21.93 5.57
C ASP A 234 11.43 20.40 5.44
N LEU A 235 10.35 19.82 4.91
CA LEU A 235 10.25 18.36 4.69
C LEU A 235 11.21 17.84 3.61
N PHE A 236 11.43 18.60 2.54
CA PHE A 236 12.23 18.17 1.40
C PHE A 236 13.61 18.80 1.31
N GLY A 237 13.84 19.93 1.99
CA GLY A 237 15.06 20.72 1.94
C GLY A 237 16.16 20.33 2.94
N GLY A 238 16.02 19.22 3.66
CA GLY A 238 16.91 18.81 4.74
C GLY A 238 18.29 18.25 4.35
N ASP A 239 18.76 18.42 3.12
CA ASP A 239 20.11 18.08 2.67
C ASP A 239 20.87 19.35 2.24
N ASN A 240 21.29 20.18 3.21
CA ASN A 240 22.38 21.16 3.07
C ASN A 240 23.51 20.81 4.03
#